data_3fb05511edc189616e5b8316bd18fe8a
#
_entry.id   3fb05511edc189616e5b8316bd18fe8a
#
_cell.length_a   1.000
_cell.length_b   1.000
_cell.length_c   1.000
_cell.angle_alpha   90.00
_cell.angle_beta   90.00
_cell.angle_gamma   90.00
#
_symmetry.space_group_name_H-M   'P 1'
#
loop_
_entity.id
_entity.type
_entity.pdbx_description
1 polymer ?
#
loop_
_entity_poly.entity_id
_entity_poly.type
_entity_poly.pdbx_seq_one_letter_code
_entity_poly.pdbx_strand_id
1 'polypeptide(L)'
;MRAFISWSGSRELLIAKTLKEWLAAVVPEVRSFISPELQKGKPWFDELAKELKHADMGFMCLAPPRVASDWQLVEAGAVWKAAGSMGLFPICFHLREKDVPEPLRAFQLTHFAKDEFLRLAKSITALLAHTTRWTAARQQKFEKTWPPFKRQVEAALRQPDNGVHTARGFIHAVAGGWWERVWSEQGTTKLSWMWFEPSDDGTSQTITGHGFSTGGSFASQWETMLVSVQAHLPEPVLEYYWEGRHTHEPNLLFGGKCTIQFRISANGTIDEGSGEFKDVCMNAARPPTTKLIALQRATPEEIAIMTGKAKTHRARRILADNKLKRWR
;
A
#
# COMPACT_ATOMS: atom_id res chain seq x y z
N MET A 1 -22.32 15.87 5.04
CA MET A 1 -21.57 15.83 3.79
C MET A 1 -20.46 14.79 3.88
N ARG A 2 -20.10 14.15 2.78
CA ARG A 2 -19.03 13.13 2.70
C ARG A 2 -17.80 13.76 2.05
N ALA A 3 -16.66 13.58 2.68
CA ALA A 3 -15.40 14.08 2.16
C ALA A 3 -14.39 12.95 1.99
N PHE A 4 -13.70 12.92 0.86
CA PHE A 4 -12.57 12.02 0.65
C PHE A 4 -11.27 12.75 0.98
N ILE A 5 -10.36 12.06 1.70
CA ILE A 5 -9.01 12.58 1.96
C ILE A 5 -8.01 11.70 1.21
N SER A 6 -7.38 12.28 0.20
CA SER A 6 -6.32 11.67 -0.61
C SER A 6 -4.95 11.91 0.02
N TRP A 7 -4.10 10.89 -0.08
CA TRP A 7 -2.75 10.91 0.47
C TRP A 7 -1.82 10.02 -0.39
N SER A 8 -0.51 10.26 -0.31
CA SER A 8 0.49 9.45 -1.01
C SER A 8 1.76 9.33 -0.18
N GLY A 9 1.97 8.15 0.43
CA GLY A 9 3.10 7.89 1.31
C GLY A 9 2.73 7.69 2.77
N SER A 10 3.59 7.01 3.54
CA SER A 10 3.34 6.68 4.95
C SER A 10 3.15 7.92 5.82
N ARG A 11 3.91 8.96 5.53
CA ARG A 11 3.87 10.24 6.24
C ARG A 11 2.57 10.99 5.96
N GLU A 12 2.19 11.07 4.68
CA GLU A 12 0.95 11.72 4.26
C GLU A 12 -0.29 10.95 4.76
N LEU A 13 -0.21 9.63 4.94
CA LEU A 13 -1.25 8.86 5.61
C LEU A 13 -1.46 9.29 7.06
N LEU A 14 -0.38 9.53 7.82
CA LEU A 14 -0.48 10.05 9.19
C LEU A 14 -1.10 11.45 9.21
N ILE A 15 -0.70 12.31 8.27
CA ILE A 15 -1.28 13.64 8.10
C ILE A 15 -2.77 13.54 7.77
N ALA A 16 -3.16 12.65 6.85
CA ALA A 16 -4.56 12.44 6.46
C ALA A 16 -5.42 11.95 7.64
N LYS A 17 -4.92 11.02 8.46
CA LYS A 17 -5.59 10.59 9.70
C LYS A 17 -5.78 11.74 10.68
N THR A 18 -4.72 12.51 10.91
CA THR A 18 -4.76 13.69 11.80
C THR A 18 -5.72 14.77 11.27
N LEU A 19 -5.74 15.00 9.95
CA LEU A 19 -6.69 15.92 9.30
C LEU A 19 -8.13 15.47 9.47
N LYS A 20 -8.40 14.16 9.30
CA LYS A 20 -9.73 13.57 9.52
C LYS A 20 -10.24 13.83 10.93
N GLU A 21 -9.43 13.57 11.95
CA GLU A 21 -9.78 13.83 13.36
C GLU A 21 -10.03 15.31 13.61
N TRP A 22 -9.19 16.18 13.06
CA TRP A 22 -9.34 17.63 13.19
C TRP A 22 -10.63 18.13 12.52
N LEU A 23 -10.93 17.68 11.30
CA LEU A 23 -12.18 17.99 10.59
C LEU A 23 -13.40 17.58 11.41
N ALA A 24 -13.41 16.37 11.95
CA ALA A 24 -14.50 15.86 12.80
C ALA A 24 -14.69 16.71 14.06
N ALA A 25 -13.61 17.30 14.60
CA ALA A 25 -13.68 18.16 15.77
C ALA A 25 -14.19 19.57 15.46
N VAL A 26 -13.81 20.16 14.31
CA VAL A 26 -14.08 21.56 13.96
C VAL A 26 -15.34 21.71 13.11
N VAL A 27 -15.57 20.77 12.20
CA VAL A 27 -16.71 20.76 11.25
C VAL A 27 -17.36 19.36 11.28
N PRO A 28 -18.04 18.98 12.36
CA PRO A 28 -18.57 17.62 12.56
C PRO A 28 -19.62 17.18 11.54
N GLU A 29 -20.17 18.10 10.76
CA GLU A 29 -21.09 17.80 9.67
C GLU A 29 -20.40 17.17 8.46
N VAL A 30 -19.08 17.27 8.39
CA VAL A 30 -18.26 16.62 7.35
C VAL A 30 -17.81 15.26 7.85
N ARG A 31 -18.35 14.21 7.24
CA ARG A 31 -17.92 12.83 7.46
C ARG A 31 -16.81 12.51 6.46
N SER A 32 -15.58 12.58 6.90
CA SER A 32 -14.43 12.27 6.04
C SER A 32 -14.01 10.81 6.14
N PHE A 33 -13.58 10.26 5.02
CA PHE A 33 -12.99 8.93 4.92
C PHE A 33 -11.65 8.97 4.17
N ILE A 34 -10.83 7.97 4.42
CA ILE A 34 -9.54 7.75 3.78
C ILE A 34 -9.50 6.32 3.22
N SER A 35 -8.76 6.07 2.15
CA SER A 35 -8.71 4.77 1.47
C SER A 35 -8.41 3.54 2.37
N PRO A 36 -7.63 3.62 3.47
CA PRO A 36 -7.43 2.50 4.41
C PRO A 36 -8.69 1.96 5.09
N GLU A 37 -9.78 2.70 5.06
CA GLU A 37 -11.04 2.35 5.74
C GLU A 37 -12.00 1.55 4.84
N LEU A 38 -11.59 1.23 3.62
CA LEU A 38 -12.38 0.41 2.70
C LEU A 38 -12.47 -1.04 3.19
N GLN A 39 -13.61 -1.68 2.94
CA GLN A 39 -13.88 -3.04 3.44
C GLN A 39 -12.91 -4.05 2.85
N LYS A 40 -12.28 -4.85 3.71
CA LYS A 40 -11.43 -5.98 3.31
C LYS A 40 -12.28 -7.07 2.64
N GLY A 41 -11.69 -7.72 1.61
CA GLY A 41 -12.33 -8.84 0.90
C GLY A 41 -13.16 -8.46 -0.32
N LYS A 42 -13.24 -7.17 -0.68
CA LYS A 42 -13.84 -6.73 -1.95
C LYS A 42 -12.77 -6.13 -2.87
N PRO A 43 -13.02 -6.11 -4.20
CA PRO A 43 -12.14 -5.38 -5.12
C PRO A 43 -12.05 -3.91 -4.68
N TRP A 44 -10.90 -3.51 -4.17
CA TRP A 44 -10.69 -2.20 -3.56
C TRP A 44 -11.01 -1.03 -4.51
N PHE A 45 -10.74 -1.22 -5.81
CA PHE A 45 -11.01 -0.20 -6.84
C PHE A 45 -12.50 0.11 -6.97
N ASP A 46 -13.35 -0.92 -6.92
CA ASP A 46 -14.80 -0.76 -7.01
C ASP A 46 -15.36 -0.05 -5.78
N GLU A 47 -14.85 -0.37 -4.60
CA GLU A 47 -15.23 0.31 -3.36
C GLU A 47 -14.74 1.77 -3.36
N LEU A 48 -13.49 2.02 -3.76
CA LEU A 48 -12.96 3.37 -3.89
C LEU A 48 -13.75 4.18 -4.91
N ALA A 49 -14.04 3.62 -6.08
CA ALA A 49 -14.84 4.27 -7.12
C ALA A 49 -16.25 4.62 -6.63
N LYS A 50 -16.87 3.77 -5.81
CA LYS A 50 -18.15 4.07 -5.16
C LYS A 50 -18.03 5.23 -4.19
N GLU A 51 -17.02 5.20 -3.31
CA GLU A 51 -16.82 6.25 -2.32
C GLU A 51 -16.52 7.60 -2.98
N LEU A 52 -15.68 7.61 -4.03
CA LEU A 52 -15.39 8.81 -4.82
C LEU A 52 -16.64 9.36 -5.52
N LYS A 53 -17.53 8.49 -6.06
CA LYS A 53 -18.80 8.89 -6.65
C LYS A 53 -19.74 9.58 -5.67
N HIS A 54 -19.64 9.26 -4.38
CA HIS A 54 -20.51 9.79 -3.34
C HIS A 54 -19.84 10.85 -2.47
N ALA A 55 -18.61 11.24 -2.82
CA ALA A 55 -17.93 12.34 -2.15
C ALA A 55 -18.48 13.68 -2.62
N ASP A 56 -18.91 14.50 -1.66
CA ASP A 56 -19.36 15.87 -1.91
C ASP A 56 -18.17 16.83 -2.05
N MET A 57 -17.01 16.47 -1.47
CA MET A 57 -15.76 17.24 -1.52
C MET A 57 -14.54 16.34 -1.35
N GLY A 58 -13.35 16.85 -1.72
CA GLY A 58 -12.07 16.16 -1.54
C GLY A 58 -11.00 17.03 -0.93
N PHE A 59 -10.19 16.44 -0.08
CA PHE A 59 -8.97 17.03 0.46
C PHE A 59 -7.77 16.25 -0.06
N MET A 60 -6.73 16.97 -0.52
CA MET A 60 -5.48 16.34 -0.95
C MET A 60 -4.35 16.75 -0.03
N CYS A 61 -3.74 15.80 0.65
CA CYS A 61 -2.57 16.03 1.48
C CYS A 61 -1.32 15.99 0.60
N LEU A 62 -0.72 17.16 0.34
CA LEU A 62 0.47 17.34 -0.48
C LEU A 62 1.67 17.70 0.39
N ALA A 63 2.73 16.88 0.36
CA ALA A 63 3.94 17.12 1.15
C ALA A 63 5.22 16.70 0.39
N PRO A 64 6.41 17.32 0.67
CA PRO A 64 7.67 16.88 0.09
C PRO A 64 8.06 15.47 0.61
N PRO A 65 8.87 14.68 -0.11
CA PRO A 65 9.49 14.98 -1.40
C PRO A 65 8.56 14.73 -2.59
N ARG A 66 7.41 14.08 -2.34
CA ARG A 66 6.41 13.78 -3.37
C ARG A 66 5.25 14.74 -3.25
N VAL A 67 5.03 15.51 -4.28
CA VAL A 67 3.99 16.54 -4.24
C VAL A 67 2.62 15.96 -4.57
N ALA A 68 2.56 15.10 -5.58
CA ALA A 68 1.38 14.31 -5.92
C ALA A 68 1.83 13.05 -6.70
N SER A 69 1.17 11.93 -6.48
CA SER A 69 1.31 10.75 -7.32
C SER A 69 0.35 10.83 -8.50
N ASP A 70 0.64 10.07 -9.58
CA ASP A 70 -0.29 9.95 -10.71
C ASP A 70 -1.67 9.49 -10.26
N TRP A 71 -1.70 8.62 -9.25
CA TRP A 71 -2.93 8.14 -8.64
C TRP A 71 -3.71 9.25 -7.93
N GLN A 72 -3.06 10.12 -7.18
CA GLN A 72 -3.72 11.27 -6.57
C GLN A 72 -4.32 12.22 -7.61
N LEU A 73 -3.68 12.36 -8.78
CA LEU A 73 -4.24 13.15 -9.88
C LEU A 73 -5.50 12.52 -10.47
N VAL A 74 -5.55 11.18 -10.57
CA VAL A 74 -6.74 10.43 -10.97
C VAL A 74 -7.87 10.60 -9.94
N GLU A 75 -7.57 10.45 -8.65
CA GLU A 75 -8.51 10.67 -7.55
C GLU A 75 -9.05 12.11 -7.56
N ALA A 76 -8.17 13.10 -7.76
CA ALA A 76 -8.55 14.51 -7.85
C ALA A 76 -9.55 14.74 -8.97
N GLY A 77 -9.29 14.18 -10.15
CA GLY A 77 -10.21 14.27 -11.31
C GLY A 77 -11.56 13.59 -11.04
N ALA A 78 -11.56 12.43 -10.40
CA ALA A 78 -12.76 11.69 -10.04
C ALA A 78 -13.61 12.45 -9.00
N VAL A 79 -12.99 12.97 -7.95
CA VAL A 79 -13.65 13.79 -6.93
C VAL A 79 -14.18 15.09 -7.52
N TRP A 80 -13.37 15.79 -8.33
CA TRP A 80 -13.80 17.02 -8.98
C TRP A 80 -15.04 16.82 -9.85
N LYS A 81 -15.06 15.73 -10.62
CA LYS A 81 -16.23 15.38 -11.44
C LYS A 81 -17.45 15.02 -10.60
N ALA A 82 -17.28 14.33 -9.48
CA ALA A 82 -18.36 13.90 -8.59
C ALA A 82 -18.88 15.03 -7.70
N ALA A 83 -17.97 15.82 -7.12
CA ALA A 83 -18.29 16.90 -6.17
C ALA A 83 -18.95 18.13 -6.83
N GLY A 84 -18.95 18.23 -8.15
CA GLY A 84 -19.58 19.35 -8.85
C GLY A 84 -19.05 20.70 -8.38
N SER A 85 -19.92 21.51 -7.72
CA SER A 85 -19.58 22.85 -7.26
C SER A 85 -18.92 22.92 -5.89
N MET A 86 -18.83 21.82 -5.12
CA MET A 86 -18.33 21.88 -3.74
C MET A 86 -16.80 21.83 -3.62
N GLY A 87 -16.12 21.23 -4.58
CA GLY A 87 -14.72 21.48 -4.80
C GLY A 87 -13.72 20.47 -4.22
N LEU A 88 -12.51 20.64 -4.71
CA LEU A 88 -11.29 19.96 -4.29
C LEU A 88 -10.42 20.96 -3.53
N PHE A 89 -9.89 20.53 -2.38
CA PHE A 89 -9.07 21.36 -1.49
C PHE A 89 -7.66 20.77 -1.39
N PRO A 90 -6.71 21.18 -2.24
CA PRO A 90 -5.31 20.82 -2.08
C PRO A 90 -4.73 21.52 -0.86
N ILE A 91 -4.13 20.74 0.05
CA ILE A 91 -3.51 21.22 1.28
C ILE A 91 -2.01 20.99 1.19
N CYS A 92 -1.24 22.08 1.21
CA CYS A 92 0.21 22.09 1.06
C CYS A 92 0.90 22.09 2.43
N PHE A 93 1.50 20.95 2.78
CA PHE A 93 2.31 20.82 3.99
C PHE A 93 3.78 21.05 3.64
N HIS A 94 4.32 22.22 4.02
CA HIS A 94 5.71 22.66 3.71
C HIS A 94 6.05 22.65 2.21
N LEU A 95 5.06 22.90 1.35
CA LEU A 95 5.24 23.07 -0.08
C LEU A 95 5.03 24.50 -0.49
N ARG A 96 5.80 24.95 -1.48
CA ARG A 96 5.59 26.22 -2.16
C ARG A 96 4.65 25.98 -3.35
N GLU A 97 3.88 26.99 -3.72
CA GLU A 97 2.94 26.92 -4.84
C GLU A 97 3.60 26.42 -6.14
N LYS A 98 4.81 26.89 -6.45
CA LYS A 98 5.56 26.46 -7.64
C LYS A 98 5.92 24.98 -7.69
N ASP A 99 5.94 24.32 -6.54
CA ASP A 99 6.28 22.91 -6.42
C ASP A 99 5.03 22.00 -6.61
N VAL A 100 3.83 22.59 -6.70
CA VAL A 100 2.56 21.86 -6.91
C VAL A 100 2.33 21.65 -8.41
N PRO A 101 1.90 20.44 -8.87
CA PRO A 101 1.59 20.16 -10.27
C PRO A 101 0.51 21.10 -10.84
N GLU A 102 0.67 21.47 -12.13
CA GLU A 102 -0.26 22.39 -12.83
C GLU A 102 -1.76 22.07 -12.65
N PRO A 103 -2.23 20.82 -12.81
CA PRO A 103 -3.65 20.54 -12.64
C PRO A 103 -4.18 20.90 -11.25
N LEU A 104 -3.36 20.82 -10.21
CA LEU A 104 -3.76 21.13 -8.83
C LEU A 104 -3.63 22.62 -8.52
N ARG A 105 -2.76 23.37 -9.22
CA ARG A 105 -2.63 24.81 -9.09
C ARG A 105 -3.85 25.57 -9.64
N ALA A 106 -4.69 24.93 -10.43
CA ALA A 106 -5.97 25.49 -10.85
C ALA A 106 -6.97 25.65 -9.70
N PHE A 107 -6.74 24.96 -8.57
CA PHE A 107 -7.54 25.07 -7.36
C PHE A 107 -6.89 26.04 -6.36
N GLN A 108 -7.72 26.62 -5.49
CA GLN A 108 -7.20 27.43 -4.40
C GLN A 108 -6.45 26.56 -3.40
N LEU A 109 -5.12 26.72 -3.34
CA LEU A 109 -4.26 25.97 -2.42
C LEU A 109 -4.46 26.46 -0.98
N THR A 110 -4.42 25.54 -0.03
CA THR A 110 -4.40 25.84 1.41
C THR A 110 -3.03 25.49 1.97
N HIS A 111 -2.27 26.47 2.43
CA HIS A 111 -1.00 26.24 3.06
C HIS A 111 -1.15 25.87 4.54
N PHE A 112 -0.21 25.09 5.09
CA PHE A 112 -0.23 24.67 6.49
C PHE A 112 0.12 25.82 7.43
N ALA A 113 -0.83 26.73 7.59
CA ALA A 113 -0.77 27.89 8.47
C ALA A 113 -2.11 28.09 9.18
N LYS A 114 -2.10 28.66 10.38
CA LYS A 114 -3.29 28.77 11.24
C LYS A 114 -4.42 29.56 10.59
N ASP A 115 -4.08 30.69 10.00
CA ASP A 115 -5.03 31.59 9.31
C ASP A 115 -5.61 30.95 8.06
N GLU A 116 -4.80 30.20 7.29
CA GLU A 116 -5.24 29.44 6.12
C GLU A 116 -6.22 28.33 6.51
N PHE A 117 -5.92 27.56 7.54
CA PHE A 117 -6.81 26.52 8.06
C PHE A 117 -8.08 27.09 8.69
N LEU A 118 -8.02 28.28 9.29
CA LEU A 118 -9.21 28.97 9.75
C LEU A 118 -10.09 29.42 8.56
N ARG A 119 -9.48 29.93 7.48
CA ARG A 119 -10.19 30.25 6.23
C ARG A 119 -10.81 29.01 5.61
N LEU A 120 -10.05 27.90 5.52
CA LEU A 120 -10.53 26.60 5.05
C LEU A 120 -11.77 26.14 5.84
N ALA A 121 -11.69 26.12 7.16
CA ALA A 121 -12.81 25.69 8.02
C ALA A 121 -14.07 26.57 7.82
N LYS A 122 -13.88 27.89 7.71
CA LYS A 122 -14.97 28.83 7.40
C LYS A 122 -15.58 28.58 6.02
N SER A 123 -14.74 28.35 5.01
CA SER A 123 -15.20 28.06 3.63
C SER A 123 -16.00 26.76 3.59
N ILE A 124 -15.50 25.68 4.23
CA ILE A 124 -16.24 24.43 4.34
C ILE A 124 -17.58 24.65 5.04
N THR A 125 -17.60 25.41 6.13
CA THR A 125 -18.84 25.72 6.87
C THR A 125 -19.83 26.50 6.00
N ALA A 126 -19.35 27.42 5.17
CA ALA A 126 -20.17 28.18 4.25
C ALA A 126 -20.78 27.32 3.13
N LEU A 127 -20.05 26.29 2.65
CA LEU A 127 -20.56 25.32 1.68
C LEU A 127 -21.69 24.43 2.26
N LEU A 128 -21.74 24.26 3.57
CA LEU A 128 -22.82 23.56 4.28
C LEU A 128 -24.11 24.40 4.39
N ALA A 129 -24.22 25.46 3.70
CA ALA A 129 -24.89 26.76 3.71
C ALA A 129 -26.37 26.86 4.07
N HIS A 130 -27.14 25.82 4.21
CA HIS A 130 -28.56 26.02 4.62
C HIS A 130 -28.81 25.75 6.13
N THR A 131 -27.86 25.15 6.81
CA THR A 131 -28.02 24.73 8.21
C THR A 131 -26.90 25.13 9.14
N THR A 132 -25.78 25.61 8.63
CA THR A 132 -24.53 25.75 9.44
C THR A 132 -23.87 27.11 9.23
N ARG A 133 -23.60 27.81 10.34
CA ARG A 133 -22.86 29.10 10.33
C ARG A 133 -21.60 28.97 11.18
N TRP A 134 -20.58 29.75 10.83
CA TRP A 134 -19.41 29.91 11.68
C TRP A 134 -19.78 30.71 12.94
N THR A 135 -19.70 30.06 14.10
CA THR A 135 -20.09 30.63 15.40
C THR A 135 -18.88 30.86 16.29
N ALA A 136 -19.06 31.66 17.37
CA ALA A 136 -18.02 31.84 18.40
C ALA A 136 -17.59 30.51 19.02
N ALA A 137 -18.51 29.57 19.22
CA ALA A 137 -18.22 28.24 19.74
C ALA A 137 -17.31 27.44 18.77
N ARG A 138 -17.52 27.54 17.46
CA ARG A 138 -16.63 26.92 16.45
C ARG A 138 -15.25 27.57 16.43
N GLN A 139 -15.21 28.89 16.56
CA GLN A 139 -13.95 29.62 16.66
C GLN A 139 -13.16 29.14 17.90
N GLN A 140 -13.80 29.02 19.04
CA GLN A 140 -13.17 28.53 20.27
C GLN A 140 -12.71 27.06 20.10
N LYS A 141 -13.51 26.21 19.44
CA LYS A 141 -13.15 24.81 19.15
C LYS A 141 -11.93 24.74 18.25
N PHE A 142 -11.89 25.55 17.18
CA PHE A 142 -10.73 25.68 16.30
C PHE A 142 -9.48 26.08 17.09
N GLU A 143 -9.55 27.13 17.89
CA GLU A 143 -8.42 27.62 18.70
C GLU A 143 -7.87 26.54 19.64
N LYS A 144 -8.77 25.76 20.25
CA LYS A 144 -8.40 24.66 21.16
C LYS A 144 -7.76 23.49 20.43
N THR A 145 -8.22 23.17 19.22
CA THR A 145 -7.79 21.96 18.47
C THR A 145 -6.58 22.23 17.57
N TRP A 146 -6.32 23.48 17.18
CA TRP A 146 -5.20 23.83 16.31
C TRP A 146 -3.81 23.47 16.89
N PRO A 147 -3.45 23.78 18.15
CA PRO A 147 -2.12 23.48 18.68
C PRO A 147 -1.79 21.96 18.69
N PRO A 148 -2.65 21.07 19.17
CA PRO A 148 -2.39 19.62 19.08
C PRO A 148 -2.36 19.11 17.65
N PHE A 149 -3.24 19.55 16.76
CA PHE A 149 -3.25 19.23 15.35
C PHE A 149 -1.91 19.62 14.70
N LYS A 150 -1.46 20.86 14.89
CA LYS A 150 -0.19 21.35 14.37
C LYS A 150 0.98 20.45 14.82
N ARG A 151 1.06 20.13 16.12
CA ARG A 151 2.13 19.28 16.67
C ARG A 151 2.14 17.88 16.04
N GLN A 152 0.99 17.26 15.85
CA GLN A 152 0.87 15.94 15.25
C GLN A 152 1.30 15.95 13.76
N VAL A 153 0.86 16.94 13.00
CA VAL A 153 1.28 17.12 11.61
C VAL A 153 2.79 17.37 11.52
N GLU A 154 3.35 18.24 12.34
CA GLU A 154 4.80 18.49 12.35
C GLU A 154 5.60 17.27 12.79
N ALA A 155 5.07 16.44 13.69
CA ALA A 155 5.68 15.17 14.07
C ALA A 155 5.66 14.18 12.89
N ALA A 156 4.55 14.09 12.16
CA ALA A 156 4.45 13.29 10.94
C ALA A 156 5.43 13.77 9.86
N LEU A 157 5.55 15.08 9.65
CA LEU A 157 6.47 15.66 8.66
C LEU A 157 7.96 15.41 8.97
N ARG A 158 8.30 15.19 10.24
CA ARG A 158 9.67 14.83 10.65
C ARG A 158 9.99 13.34 10.51
N GLN A 159 8.99 12.50 10.34
CA GLN A 159 9.26 11.07 10.11
C GLN A 159 9.96 10.87 8.76
N PRO A 160 10.95 9.97 8.70
CA PRO A 160 11.58 9.63 7.45
C PRO A 160 10.53 9.05 6.49
N ASP A 161 10.50 9.57 5.28
CA ASP A 161 9.70 8.95 4.23
C ASP A 161 10.48 7.76 3.68
N ASN A 162 10.12 6.56 4.09
CA ASN A 162 10.75 5.32 3.62
C ASN A 162 10.36 4.95 2.19
N GLY A 163 9.54 5.76 1.54
CA GLY A 163 9.20 5.58 0.13
C GLY A 163 8.33 4.36 -0.21
N VAL A 164 7.95 3.54 0.77
CA VAL A 164 7.27 2.24 0.57
C VAL A 164 5.98 2.35 -0.23
N HIS A 165 5.29 3.47 -0.17
CA HIS A 165 4.06 3.71 -0.94
C HIS A 165 4.30 4.22 -2.38
N THR A 166 5.54 4.21 -2.88
CA THR A 166 5.84 4.33 -4.32
C THR A 166 6.24 2.97 -4.87
N ALA A 167 6.01 2.75 -6.16
CA ALA A 167 6.44 1.50 -6.81
C ALA A 167 7.95 1.25 -6.59
N ARG A 168 8.79 2.25 -6.83
CA ARG A 168 10.24 2.16 -6.60
C ARG A 168 10.59 1.87 -5.15
N GLY A 169 10.03 2.63 -4.21
CA GLY A 169 10.30 2.44 -2.79
C GLY A 169 9.81 1.09 -2.26
N PHE A 170 8.65 0.62 -2.73
CA PHE A 170 8.14 -0.70 -2.41
C PHE A 170 9.06 -1.81 -2.96
N ILE A 171 9.45 -1.73 -4.24
CA ILE A 171 10.36 -2.68 -4.88
C ILE A 171 11.65 -2.82 -4.08
N HIS A 172 12.25 -1.70 -3.66
CA HIS A 172 13.44 -1.73 -2.81
C HIS A 172 13.14 -2.25 -1.39
N ALA A 173 12.00 -1.91 -0.83
CA ALA A 173 11.63 -2.36 0.52
C ALA A 173 11.38 -3.87 0.61
N VAL A 174 10.89 -4.51 -0.46
CA VAL A 174 10.69 -5.97 -0.50
C VAL A 174 11.89 -6.73 -1.04
N ALA A 175 12.93 -6.06 -1.55
CA ALA A 175 14.12 -6.70 -2.10
C ALA A 175 14.76 -7.70 -1.15
N GLY A 176 15.30 -8.81 -1.68
CA GLY A 176 16.01 -9.85 -0.94
C GLY A 176 15.20 -11.12 -0.72
N GLY A 177 15.55 -11.87 0.30
CA GLY A 177 15.05 -13.21 0.55
C GLY A 177 13.79 -13.28 1.39
N TRP A 178 12.89 -14.15 0.98
CA TRP A 178 11.62 -14.41 1.64
C TRP A 178 11.33 -15.89 1.74
N TRP A 179 10.62 -16.25 2.80
CA TRP A 179 10.00 -17.57 2.94
C TRP A 179 8.52 -17.46 2.62
N GLU A 180 8.05 -18.34 1.75
CA GLU A 180 6.64 -18.49 1.39
C GLU A 180 6.12 -19.81 1.93
N ARG A 181 5.08 -19.76 2.73
CA ARG A 181 4.28 -20.91 3.14
C ARG A 181 3.07 -21.02 2.23
N VAL A 182 2.83 -22.20 1.69
CA VAL A 182 1.74 -22.48 0.76
C VAL A 182 0.83 -23.56 1.34
N TRP A 183 -0.46 -23.32 1.35
CA TRP A 183 -1.47 -24.33 1.74
C TRP A 183 -2.69 -24.26 0.84
N SER A 184 -3.39 -25.40 0.66
CA SER A 184 -4.67 -25.52 0.03
C SER A 184 -5.75 -25.84 1.06
N GLU A 185 -7.00 -25.80 0.67
CA GLU A 185 -8.14 -26.24 1.50
C GLU A 185 -8.00 -27.67 2.00
N GLN A 186 -7.19 -28.50 1.30
CA GLN A 186 -6.88 -29.88 1.65
C GLN A 186 -5.73 -30.01 2.68
N GLY A 187 -5.21 -28.89 3.21
CA GLY A 187 -4.22 -28.87 4.26
C GLY A 187 -2.77 -29.14 3.83
N THR A 188 -2.48 -29.22 2.53
CA THR A 188 -1.12 -29.49 2.04
C THR A 188 -0.25 -28.25 2.24
N THR A 189 0.74 -28.32 3.13
CA THR A 189 1.71 -27.24 3.35
C THR A 189 2.96 -27.48 2.53
N LYS A 190 3.33 -26.51 1.71
CA LYS A 190 4.62 -26.44 1.00
C LYS A 190 5.38 -25.23 1.50
N LEU A 191 6.69 -25.25 1.37
CA LEU A 191 7.58 -24.13 1.67
C LEU A 191 8.30 -23.74 0.40
N SER A 192 8.39 -22.43 0.11
CA SER A 192 9.22 -21.90 -0.96
C SER A 192 10.20 -20.88 -0.40
N TRP A 193 11.37 -20.80 -1.00
CA TRP A 193 12.29 -19.70 -0.89
C TRP A 193 12.10 -18.78 -2.08
N MET A 194 11.90 -17.51 -1.84
CA MET A 194 11.74 -16.50 -2.87
C MET A 194 12.86 -15.47 -2.78
N TRP A 195 13.31 -15.01 -3.93
CA TRP A 195 14.28 -13.92 -4.03
C TRP A 195 13.69 -12.80 -4.90
N PHE A 196 13.59 -11.61 -4.31
CA PHE A 196 13.10 -10.41 -4.98
C PHE A 196 14.30 -9.56 -5.40
N GLU A 197 14.51 -9.42 -6.70
CA GLU A 197 15.64 -8.69 -7.29
C GLU A 197 15.13 -7.46 -8.05
N PRO A 198 15.36 -6.24 -7.53
CA PRO A 198 15.03 -5.02 -8.25
C PRO A 198 15.80 -4.91 -9.56
N SER A 199 15.19 -4.33 -10.59
CA SER A 199 15.91 -3.85 -11.78
C SER A 199 16.87 -2.71 -11.42
N ASP A 200 17.89 -2.48 -12.24
CA ASP A 200 18.90 -1.44 -11.99
C ASP A 200 18.29 -0.04 -11.84
N ASP A 201 17.23 0.25 -12.59
CA ASP A 201 16.50 1.52 -12.53
C ASP A 201 15.46 1.57 -11.38
N GLY A 202 15.20 0.45 -10.70
CA GLY A 202 14.24 0.30 -9.61
C GLY A 202 12.79 0.45 -10.04
N THR A 203 12.47 0.31 -11.34
CA THR A 203 11.10 0.43 -11.87
C THR A 203 10.36 -0.90 -11.94
N SER A 204 11.10 -2.00 -11.95
CA SER A 204 10.58 -3.36 -11.97
C SER A 204 11.36 -4.29 -11.05
N GLN A 205 10.94 -5.52 -10.94
CA GLN A 205 11.66 -6.56 -10.19
C GLN A 205 11.44 -7.94 -10.82
N THR A 206 12.43 -8.80 -10.66
CA THR A 206 12.32 -10.23 -10.94
C THR A 206 12.15 -10.97 -9.62
N ILE A 207 11.29 -11.97 -9.61
CA ILE A 207 11.12 -12.84 -8.44
C ILE A 207 11.40 -14.26 -8.90
N THR A 208 12.37 -14.90 -8.24
CA THR A 208 12.67 -16.31 -8.46
C THR A 208 12.28 -17.11 -7.23
N GLY A 209 11.84 -18.34 -7.43
CA GLY A 209 11.39 -19.18 -6.32
C GLY A 209 11.85 -20.62 -6.43
N HIS A 210 12.12 -21.21 -5.26
CA HIS A 210 12.50 -22.63 -5.09
C HIS A 210 11.57 -23.26 -4.08
N GLY A 211 10.74 -24.21 -4.54
CA GLY A 211 9.86 -24.99 -3.65
C GLY A 211 10.58 -26.17 -3.02
N PHE A 212 10.20 -26.49 -1.79
CA PHE A 212 10.72 -27.61 -1.01
C PHE A 212 9.60 -28.57 -0.61
N SER A 213 9.83 -29.87 -0.76
CA SER A 213 8.95 -30.92 -0.25
C SER A 213 9.10 -31.10 1.26
N THR A 214 8.23 -31.89 1.86
CA THR A 214 8.35 -32.38 3.23
C THR A 214 9.73 -33.05 3.40
N GLY A 215 10.48 -32.66 4.44
CA GLY A 215 11.88 -33.08 4.66
C GLY A 215 12.91 -32.17 3.97
N GLY A 216 12.50 -31.01 3.43
CA GLY A 216 13.38 -29.96 2.92
C GLY A 216 14.08 -30.27 1.60
N SER A 217 13.67 -31.32 0.87
CA SER A 217 14.22 -31.60 -0.46
C SER A 217 13.69 -30.62 -1.50
N PHE A 218 14.55 -30.22 -2.44
CA PHE A 218 14.19 -29.37 -3.57
C PHE A 218 13.10 -30.04 -4.42
N ALA A 219 12.02 -29.33 -4.70
CA ALA A 219 10.85 -29.90 -5.39
C ALA A 219 10.43 -29.12 -6.65
N SER A 220 10.67 -27.80 -6.70
CA SER A 220 10.30 -26.98 -7.85
C SER A 220 11.14 -25.73 -7.93
N GLN A 221 11.23 -25.17 -9.15
CA GLN A 221 11.76 -23.82 -9.35
C GLN A 221 10.84 -23.06 -10.31
N TRP A 222 10.76 -21.75 -10.13
CA TRP A 222 9.93 -20.86 -10.91
C TRP A 222 10.50 -19.44 -10.93
N GLU A 223 10.09 -18.67 -11.90
CA GLU A 223 10.44 -17.25 -12.03
C GLU A 223 9.25 -16.42 -12.53
N THR A 224 9.31 -15.13 -12.33
CA THR A 224 8.26 -14.23 -12.79
C THR A 224 8.47 -13.79 -14.23
N MET A 225 7.34 -13.68 -14.95
CA MET A 225 7.29 -13.16 -16.32
C MET A 225 6.85 -11.69 -16.35
N LEU A 226 5.94 -11.30 -15.47
CA LEU A 226 5.37 -9.97 -15.38
C LEU A 226 5.05 -9.65 -13.93
N VAL A 227 5.41 -8.45 -13.51
CA VAL A 227 5.17 -7.95 -12.15
C VAL A 227 4.43 -6.62 -12.21
N SER A 228 3.37 -6.47 -11.42
CA SER A 228 2.62 -5.24 -11.23
C SER A 228 2.58 -4.89 -9.76
N VAL A 229 2.76 -3.61 -9.43
CA VAL A 229 2.84 -3.12 -8.05
C VAL A 229 1.81 -2.02 -7.82
N GLN A 230 0.98 -2.20 -6.80
CA GLN A 230 0.05 -1.19 -6.30
C GLN A 230 0.55 -0.69 -4.93
N ALA A 231 1.67 0.03 -4.95
CA ALA A 231 2.38 0.48 -3.75
C ALA A 231 1.65 1.61 -3.00
N HIS A 232 0.75 2.34 -3.67
CA HIS A 232 -0.01 3.45 -3.08
C HIS A 232 -1.06 3.01 -2.06
N LEU A 233 -1.38 1.71 -2.01
CA LEU A 233 -2.33 1.16 -1.04
C LEU A 233 -1.74 1.16 0.38
N PRO A 234 -2.58 1.23 1.42
CA PRO A 234 -2.15 1.13 2.83
C PRO A 234 -1.37 -0.15 3.12
N GLU A 235 -1.82 -1.25 2.54
CA GLU A 235 -1.13 -2.52 2.46
C GLU A 235 -0.83 -2.75 0.97
N PRO A 236 0.42 -2.49 0.52
CA PRO A 236 0.78 -2.60 -0.88
C PRO A 236 0.48 -3.98 -1.46
N VAL A 237 0.01 -4.00 -2.70
CA VAL A 237 -0.30 -5.25 -3.41
C VAL A 237 0.70 -5.45 -4.53
N LEU A 238 1.25 -6.65 -4.59
CA LEU A 238 2.09 -7.15 -5.65
C LEU A 238 1.32 -8.24 -6.41
N GLU A 239 1.20 -8.07 -7.71
CA GLU A 239 0.68 -9.10 -8.59
C GLU A 239 1.77 -9.51 -9.57
N TYR A 240 1.92 -10.80 -9.80
CA TYR A 240 2.85 -11.32 -10.80
C TYR A 240 2.34 -12.57 -11.47
N TYR A 241 2.79 -12.77 -12.69
CA TYR A 241 2.65 -14.02 -13.42
C TYR A 241 3.96 -14.78 -13.33
N TRP A 242 3.88 -16.08 -13.14
CA TRP A 242 5.04 -16.94 -12.95
C TRP A 242 4.93 -18.17 -13.83
N GLU A 243 6.08 -18.74 -14.16
CA GLU A 243 6.18 -20.07 -14.74
C GLU A 243 7.28 -20.89 -14.06
N GLY A 244 7.14 -22.19 -14.10
CA GLY A 244 8.10 -23.07 -13.43
C GLY A 244 7.89 -24.55 -13.70
N ARG A 245 8.78 -25.35 -13.14
CA ARG A 245 8.77 -26.82 -13.29
C ARG A 245 8.95 -27.49 -11.94
N HIS A 246 8.33 -28.68 -11.81
CA HIS A 246 8.56 -29.56 -10.70
C HIS A 246 9.68 -30.56 -11.04
N THR A 247 10.52 -30.87 -10.06
CA THR A 247 11.62 -31.84 -10.24
C THR A 247 11.13 -33.26 -10.56
N HIS A 248 9.93 -33.60 -10.06
CA HIS A 248 9.30 -34.90 -10.32
C HIS A 248 8.57 -35.00 -11.66
N GLU A 249 8.28 -33.87 -12.28
CA GLU A 249 7.54 -33.76 -13.54
C GLU A 249 8.22 -32.75 -14.47
N PRO A 250 9.48 -32.98 -14.88
CA PRO A 250 10.29 -31.99 -15.58
C PRO A 250 9.74 -31.60 -16.96
N ASN A 251 8.90 -32.47 -17.55
CA ASN A 251 8.25 -32.23 -18.84
C ASN A 251 6.97 -31.42 -18.73
N LEU A 252 6.45 -31.19 -17.51
CA LEU A 252 5.26 -30.36 -17.29
C LEU A 252 5.67 -28.93 -16.95
N LEU A 253 5.05 -28.00 -17.66
CA LEU A 253 5.19 -26.58 -17.41
C LEU A 253 3.98 -26.12 -16.61
N PHE A 254 4.24 -25.50 -15.47
CA PHE A 254 3.25 -24.87 -14.61
C PHE A 254 3.42 -23.37 -14.68
N GLY A 255 2.33 -22.67 -14.50
CA GLY A 255 2.34 -21.22 -14.42
C GLY A 255 1.05 -20.72 -13.80
N GLY A 256 1.00 -19.44 -13.56
CA GLY A 256 -0.19 -18.86 -12.98
C GLY A 256 -0.03 -17.41 -12.57
N LYS A 257 -1.03 -16.94 -11.83
CA LYS A 257 -1.04 -15.59 -11.24
C LYS A 257 -0.92 -15.68 -9.73
N CYS A 258 -0.11 -14.82 -9.16
CA CYS A 258 0.00 -14.62 -7.72
C CYS A 258 -0.38 -13.19 -7.36
N THR A 259 -1.09 -13.04 -6.26
CA THR A 259 -1.44 -11.74 -5.67
C THR A 259 -1.04 -11.76 -4.20
N ILE A 260 -0.18 -10.83 -3.79
CA ILE A 260 0.32 -10.72 -2.41
C ILE A 260 0.02 -9.32 -1.88
N GLN A 261 -0.59 -9.25 -0.73
CA GLN A 261 -0.77 -8.04 0.06
C GLN A 261 0.27 -8.01 1.17
N PHE A 262 1.05 -6.94 1.25
CA PHE A 262 2.12 -6.79 2.24
C PHE A 262 1.68 -5.88 3.38
N ARG A 263 2.08 -6.27 4.60
CA ARG A 263 1.85 -5.47 5.80
C ARG A 263 3.04 -4.55 6.04
N ILE A 264 2.75 -3.25 6.18
CA ILE A 264 3.75 -2.28 6.63
C ILE A 264 3.65 -2.17 8.16
N SER A 265 4.75 -2.41 8.84
CA SER A 265 4.87 -2.27 10.29
C SER A 265 4.87 -0.79 10.71
N ALA A 266 4.71 -0.53 12.01
CA ALA A 266 4.69 0.82 12.55
C ALA A 266 5.98 1.63 12.30
N ASN A 267 7.12 0.94 12.15
CA ASN A 267 8.42 1.55 11.79
C ASN A 267 8.64 1.68 10.28
N GLY A 268 7.64 1.29 9.45
CA GLY A 268 7.69 1.40 8.01
C GLY A 268 8.43 0.26 7.29
N THR A 269 8.80 -0.83 7.98
CA THR A 269 9.36 -2.02 7.34
C THR A 269 8.27 -2.94 6.81
N ILE A 270 8.63 -3.76 5.82
CA ILE A 270 7.78 -4.81 5.28
C ILE A 270 8.45 -6.15 5.59
N ASP A 271 7.87 -6.91 6.52
CA ASP A 271 8.43 -8.18 7.00
C ASP A 271 7.46 -9.35 6.80
N GLU A 272 6.20 -9.06 6.46
CA GLU A 272 5.15 -10.04 6.25
C GLU A 272 4.29 -9.70 5.03
N GLY A 273 3.75 -10.75 4.40
CA GLY A 273 2.75 -10.65 3.35
C GLY A 273 1.83 -11.86 3.35
N SER A 274 0.67 -11.72 2.75
CA SER A 274 -0.29 -12.82 2.57
C SER A 274 -1.04 -12.66 1.25
N GLY A 275 -1.55 -13.76 0.72
CA GLY A 275 -2.26 -13.71 -0.54
C GLY A 275 -2.66 -15.06 -1.06
N GLU A 276 -2.83 -15.12 -2.37
CA GLU A 276 -3.19 -16.34 -3.08
C GLU A 276 -2.42 -16.48 -4.38
N PHE A 277 -2.20 -17.71 -4.82
CA PHE A 277 -1.78 -17.97 -6.17
C PHE A 277 -2.65 -19.01 -6.86
N LYS A 278 -2.83 -18.83 -8.17
CA LYS A 278 -3.46 -19.77 -9.06
C LYS A 278 -2.38 -20.53 -9.80
N ASP A 279 -2.55 -21.84 -9.86
CA ASP A 279 -1.61 -22.81 -10.42
C ASP A 279 -2.29 -23.55 -11.57
N VAL A 280 -1.73 -23.46 -12.75
CA VAL A 280 -2.24 -24.07 -13.98
C VAL A 280 -1.13 -24.88 -14.63
N CYS A 281 -1.42 -26.12 -14.99
CA CYS A 281 -0.52 -26.90 -15.86
C CYS A 281 -0.71 -26.43 -17.30
N MET A 282 0.30 -25.79 -17.87
CA MET A 282 0.19 -25.09 -19.17
C MET A 282 0.21 -26.04 -20.38
N ASN A 283 0.77 -27.23 -20.23
CA ASN A 283 0.95 -28.22 -21.31
C ASN A 283 0.28 -29.57 -21.05
N ALA A 284 -0.63 -29.64 -20.08
CA ALA A 284 -1.46 -30.81 -19.81
C ALA A 284 -2.84 -30.40 -19.29
N ALA A 285 -3.87 -31.18 -19.59
CA ALA A 285 -5.23 -30.96 -19.11
C ALA A 285 -5.36 -31.33 -17.63
N ARG A 286 -5.03 -30.36 -16.73
CA ARG A 286 -5.22 -30.45 -15.28
C ARG A 286 -6.09 -29.29 -14.82
N PRO A 287 -7.00 -29.49 -13.86
CA PRO A 287 -7.80 -28.41 -13.33
C PRO A 287 -6.90 -27.36 -12.63
N PRO A 288 -7.18 -26.07 -12.81
CA PRO A 288 -6.50 -25.02 -12.04
C PRO A 288 -6.71 -25.22 -10.54
N THR A 289 -5.70 -24.91 -9.75
CA THR A 289 -5.81 -24.90 -8.28
C THR A 289 -5.52 -23.51 -7.73
N THR A 290 -6.27 -23.12 -6.71
CA THR A 290 -5.99 -21.91 -5.94
C THR A 290 -5.42 -22.31 -4.56
N LYS A 291 -4.39 -21.62 -4.15
CA LYS A 291 -3.68 -21.89 -2.90
C LYS A 291 -3.46 -20.59 -2.15
N LEU A 292 -3.58 -20.63 -0.84
CA LEU A 292 -3.28 -19.51 0.03
C LEU A 292 -1.78 -19.49 0.34
N ILE A 293 -1.24 -18.29 0.53
CA ILE A 293 0.15 -18.07 0.85
C ILE A 293 0.33 -17.08 1.99
N ALA A 294 1.38 -17.29 2.77
CA ALA A 294 1.91 -16.29 3.69
C ALA A 294 3.41 -16.18 3.49
N LEU A 295 3.88 -14.94 3.49
CA LEU A 295 5.29 -14.60 3.32
C LEU A 295 5.86 -14.06 4.63
N GLN A 296 7.10 -14.41 4.89
CA GLN A 296 7.89 -13.86 5.97
C GLN A 296 9.28 -13.52 5.45
N ARG A 297 9.77 -12.32 5.77
CA ARG A 297 11.13 -11.92 5.41
C ARG A 297 12.16 -12.87 6.06
N ALA A 298 13.15 -13.25 5.30
CA ALA A 298 14.24 -14.07 5.77
C ALA A 298 15.23 -13.27 6.61
N THR A 299 15.81 -13.91 7.62
CA THR A 299 16.89 -13.30 8.41
C THR A 299 18.19 -13.23 7.60
N PRO A 300 19.15 -12.36 7.98
CA PRO A 300 20.47 -12.31 7.32
C PRO A 300 21.19 -13.66 7.31
N GLU A 301 21.07 -14.44 8.38
CA GLU A 301 21.67 -15.79 8.50
C GLU A 301 21.01 -16.77 7.53
N GLU A 302 19.67 -16.73 7.41
CA GLU A 302 18.93 -17.56 6.47
C GLU A 302 19.30 -17.20 5.03
N ILE A 303 19.42 -15.91 4.71
CA ILE A 303 19.88 -15.42 3.41
C ILE A 303 21.28 -15.94 3.11
N ALA A 304 22.22 -15.84 4.06
CA ALA A 304 23.58 -16.32 3.87
C ALA A 304 23.64 -17.83 3.59
N ILE A 305 22.74 -18.62 4.18
CA ILE A 305 22.63 -20.06 3.92
C ILE A 305 22.05 -20.32 2.53
N MET A 306 21.00 -19.61 2.16
CA MET A 306 20.27 -19.86 0.90
C MET A 306 21.04 -19.37 -0.33
N THR A 307 21.75 -18.25 -0.24
CA THR A 307 22.50 -17.64 -1.36
C THR A 307 23.98 -17.95 -1.40
N GLY A 308 24.57 -18.46 -0.28
CA GLY A 308 25.99 -18.71 -0.15
C GLY A 308 26.52 -19.80 -1.09
N LYS A 309 27.58 -19.49 -1.83
CA LYS A 309 28.26 -20.41 -2.75
C LYS A 309 28.90 -21.63 -2.06
N ALA A 310 29.28 -21.52 -0.78
CA ALA A 310 30.02 -22.51 -0.02
C ALA A 310 29.19 -23.48 0.80
N LYS A 311 27.87 -23.27 0.90
CA LYS A 311 27.03 -24.10 1.76
C LYS A 311 26.30 -25.18 0.95
N THR A 312 26.61 -26.41 1.31
CA THR A 312 26.11 -27.63 0.68
C THR A 312 24.58 -27.67 0.63
N HIS A 313 24.02 -28.35 -0.35
CA HIS A 313 22.60 -28.75 -0.43
C HIS A 313 22.05 -29.23 0.91
N ARG A 314 22.87 -29.83 1.76
CA ARG A 314 22.52 -30.29 3.10
C ARG A 314 22.12 -29.15 4.04
N ALA A 315 22.86 -28.03 4.07
CA ALA A 315 22.51 -26.90 4.95
C ALA A 315 21.18 -26.24 4.56
N ARG A 316 20.95 -26.05 3.27
CA ARG A 316 19.67 -25.51 2.74
C ARG A 316 18.50 -26.44 3.07
N ARG A 317 18.69 -27.75 2.91
CA ARG A 317 17.69 -28.77 3.25
C ARG A 317 17.33 -28.76 4.73
N ILE A 318 18.31 -28.70 5.63
CA ILE A 318 18.09 -28.65 7.07
C ILE A 318 17.34 -27.37 7.45
N LEU A 319 17.72 -26.22 6.88
CA LEU A 319 17.05 -24.96 7.14
C LEU A 319 15.59 -25.01 6.70
N ALA A 320 15.31 -25.47 5.48
CA ALA A 320 13.97 -25.61 4.96
C ALA A 320 13.09 -26.58 5.80
N ASP A 321 13.63 -27.72 6.22
CA ASP A 321 12.93 -28.67 7.08
C ASP A 321 12.61 -28.09 8.47
N ASN A 322 13.56 -27.37 9.07
CA ASN A 322 13.35 -26.69 10.35
C ASN A 322 12.29 -25.57 10.24
N LYS A 323 12.30 -24.83 9.15
CA LYS A 323 11.31 -23.77 8.91
C LYS A 323 9.91 -24.36 8.73
N LEU A 324 9.78 -25.44 7.95
CA LEU A 324 8.53 -26.20 7.79
C LEU A 324 7.96 -26.70 9.14
N LYS A 325 8.81 -27.22 10.03
CA LYS A 325 8.39 -27.69 11.35
C LYS A 325 7.91 -26.59 12.26
N ARG A 326 8.52 -25.38 12.18
CA ARG A 326 8.10 -24.21 12.98
C ARG A 326 6.80 -23.59 12.50
N TRP A 327 6.47 -23.76 11.23
CA TRP A 327 5.28 -23.18 10.62
C TRP A 327 4.08 -24.15 10.56
N ARG A 328 4.26 -25.39 11.00
CA ARG A 328 3.16 -26.33 11.26
C ARG A 328 2.46 -26.01 12.57
#